data_b22cf97506cb6756a0a1d341244abfdc
#
_entry.id   b22cf97506cb6756a0a1d341244abfdc
#
_cell.length_a   1.000
_cell.length_b   1.000
_cell.length_c   1.000
_cell.angle_alpha   90.00
_cell.angle_beta   90.00
_cell.angle_gamma   90.00
#
_symmetry.space_group_name_H-M   'P 1'
#
loop_
_entity.id
_entity.type
_entity.pdbx_description
1 polymer ?
#
loop_
_entity_poly.entity_id
_entity_poly.type
_entity_poly.pdbx_seq_one_letter_code
_entity_poly.pdbx_strand_id
1 'polypeptide(L)'
;MEMQTNPEDQQAQLNRVESFGESLLRLRKEAIDARIASGIERIWLEDEEHYEGIDELNRGQERSAWASKPPGRSDPSRYQNRSIVFPNITRPYVDAAAAKIGDTLLPTDDKAWSLKPTPIPELMLIAEGNLPAPVQQGMEEVGVPPETQEQVAQIEAQEAARQIKEAKDRAAKAEQRIEDWHVECQFHAEMRRVIDDACKIGSGVIKGPVPALKRQQMFIDGMLVIKEEVKPISKRIDPWNFFPAAGCGDSIHNGSYCWERDYLTAKKLEELKSDPSYIASQIDLCIDEGPKKAGSIRKTTDGKDVDDKNLFEVWYFYGVADKEDLEAAGVEVPEGIRHIPAIVTFVNDRVVKAALSPLENGELPYDIFAYQRRVGAPWGTGVSRQIRTPQEMVTAGVRTMLTNAGRAAGPMMVFKNNVIPADGTNDITPWKVYYASDDDATDDARKLISLIQFPDLQGSLMNIVQFGMKLAEDVTGL
;
A
#
# COMPACT_ATOMS: atom_id res chain seq x y z
N MET A 1 39.42 17.95 27.07
CA MET A 1 40.41 16.88 27.34
C MET A 1 39.97 15.70 26.52
N GLU A 2 40.32 15.65 25.24
CA GLU A 2 39.98 14.56 24.34
C GLU A 2 40.74 13.30 24.83
N MET A 3 39.98 12.33 25.30
CA MET A 3 40.53 10.99 25.58
C MET A 3 40.90 10.40 24.20
N GLN A 4 42.18 10.27 23.95
CA GLN A 4 42.72 9.46 22.84
C GLN A 4 42.31 8.01 23.12
N THR A 5 41.28 7.52 22.46
CA THR A 5 40.90 6.11 22.48
C THR A 5 42.02 5.28 21.83
N ASN A 6 42.37 4.20 22.49
CA ASN A 6 43.42 3.28 22.06
C ASN A 6 43.06 2.70 20.65
N PRO A 7 44.01 2.58 19.70
CA PRO A 7 43.71 1.99 18.37
C PRO A 7 43.08 0.60 18.42
N GLU A 8 43.41 -0.21 19.44
CA GLU A 8 42.84 -1.54 19.64
C GLU A 8 41.35 -1.46 20.02
N ASP A 9 40.96 -0.45 20.84
CA ASP A 9 39.55 -0.24 21.23
C ASP A 9 38.72 0.27 20.05
N GLN A 10 39.28 1.11 19.20
CA GLN A 10 38.62 1.57 17.97
C GLN A 10 38.41 0.42 16.99
N GLN A 11 39.37 -0.48 16.83
CA GLN A 11 39.21 -1.64 15.96
C GLN A 11 38.19 -2.63 16.51
N ALA A 12 38.15 -2.82 17.84
CA ALA A 12 37.14 -3.66 18.49
C ALA A 12 35.73 -3.10 18.32
N GLN A 13 35.58 -1.78 18.42
CA GLN A 13 34.29 -1.11 18.15
C GLN A 13 33.83 -1.26 16.68
N LEU A 14 34.75 -1.06 15.73
CA LEU A 14 34.44 -1.23 14.30
C LEU A 14 33.97 -2.67 13.99
N ASN A 15 34.72 -3.67 14.50
CA ASN A 15 34.33 -5.07 14.30
C ASN A 15 32.97 -5.40 14.91
N ARG A 16 32.60 -4.75 16.01
CA ARG A 16 31.30 -4.95 16.68
C ARG A 16 30.16 -4.31 15.89
N VAL A 17 30.36 -3.10 15.36
CA VAL A 17 29.40 -2.43 14.46
C VAL A 17 29.19 -3.26 13.20
N GLU A 18 30.23 -3.85 12.61
CA GLU A 18 30.09 -4.74 11.47
C GLU A 18 29.29 -6.00 11.81
N SER A 19 29.58 -6.65 12.95
CA SER A 19 28.83 -7.82 13.44
C SER A 19 27.37 -7.49 13.71
N PHE A 20 27.08 -6.33 14.32
CA PHE A 20 25.73 -5.82 14.52
C PHE A 20 25.01 -5.60 13.17
N GLY A 21 25.68 -4.92 12.23
CA GLY A 21 25.18 -4.73 10.88
C GLY A 21 24.83 -6.06 10.19
N GLU A 22 25.70 -7.06 10.25
CA GLU A 22 25.47 -8.39 9.67
C GLU A 22 24.28 -9.11 10.31
N SER A 23 24.07 -8.99 11.63
CA SER A 23 22.94 -9.57 12.33
C SER A 23 21.62 -8.99 11.84
N LEU A 24 21.54 -7.68 11.68
CA LEU A 24 20.37 -6.98 11.16
C LEU A 24 20.11 -7.29 9.69
N LEU A 25 21.14 -7.38 8.86
CA LEU A 25 21.00 -7.78 7.45
C LEU A 25 20.44 -9.20 7.30
N ARG A 26 20.75 -10.10 8.24
CA ARG A 26 20.14 -11.44 8.29
C ARG A 26 18.65 -11.36 8.59
N LEU A 27 18.22 -10.52 9.57
CA LEU A 27 16.81 -10.28 9.86
C LEU A 27 16.09 -9.66 8.66
N ARG A 28 16.75 -8.74 7.91
CA ARG A 28 16.21 -8.17 6.68
C ARG A 28 15.94 -9.27 5.65
N LYS A 29 16.91 -10.15 5.43
CA LYS A 29 16.76 -11.26 4.49
C LYS A 29 15.60 -12.18 4.91
N GLU A 30 15.53 -12.51 6.20
CA GLU A 30 14.45 -13.33 6.75
C GLU A 30 13.06 -12.70 6.48
N ALA A 31 12.90 -11.39 6.70
CA ALA A 31 11.66 -10.67 6.43
C ALA A 31 11.29 -10.69 4.93
N ILE A 32 12.28 -10.49 4.04
CA ILE A 32 12.10 -10.57 2.59
C ILE A 32 11.68 -11.98 2.18
N ASP A 33 12.40 -13.00 2.62
CA ASP A 33 12.13 -14.40 2.29
C ASP A 33 10.75 -14.84 2.81
N ALA A 34 10.36 -14.42 4.02
CA ALA A 34 9.04 -14.68 4.58
C ALA A 34 7.91 -14.05 3.75
N ARG A 35 8.08 -12.80 3.28
CA ARG A 35 7.10 -12.13 2.42
C ARG A 35 6.99 -12.83 1.06
N ILE A 36 8.09 -13.23 0.45
CA ILE A 36 8.11 -14.00 -0.80
C ILE A 36 7.42 -15.35 -0.59
N ALA A 37 7.77 -16.09 0.48
CA ALA A 37 7.18 -17.39 0.80
C ALA A 37 5.67 -17.32 1.05
N SER A 38 5.15 -16.20 1.56
CA SER A 38 3.70 -15.98 1.73
C SER A 38 2.93 -15.89 0.41
N GLY A 39 3.62 -15.69 -0.71
CA GLY A 39 3.02 -15.53 -2.04
C GLY A 39 2.24 -14.24 -2.25
N ILE A 40 2.28 -13.30 -1.29
CA ILE A 40 1.48 -12.08 -1.34
C ILE A 40 1.91 -11.15 -2.49
N GLU A 41 3.21 -11.13 -2.82
CA GLU A 41 3.73 -10.29 -3.92
C GLU A 41 3.12 -10.67 -5.27
N ARG A 42 2.92 -11.97 -5.51
CA ARG A 42 2.24 -12.44 -6.71
C ARG A 42 0.79 -12.01 -6.74
N ILE A 43 0.13 -12.05 -5.58
CA ILE A 43 -1.26 -11.60 -5.44
C ILE A 43 -1.38 -10.11 -5.75
N TRP A 44 -0.50 -9.28 -5.21
CA TRP A 44 -0.47 -7.83 -5.46
C TRP A 44 -0.24 -7.51 -6.94
N LEU A 45 0.71 -8.23 -7.58
CA LEU A 45 0.99 -8.02 -9.00
C LEU A 45 -0.25 -8.35 -9.86
N GLU A 46 -0.91 -9.48 -9.60
CA GLU A 46 -2.14 -9.86 -10.29
C GLU A 46 -3.26 -8.82 -10.06
N ASP A 47 -3.40 -8.31 -8.83
CA ASP A 47 -4.42 -7.32 -8.47
C ASP A 47 -4.14 -5.95 -9.13
N GLU A 48 -2.86 -5.53 -9.22
CA GLU A 48 -2.45 -4.34 -9.95
C GLU A 48 -2.72 -4.49 -11.46
N GLU A 49 -2.37 -5.63 -12.06
CA GLU A 49 -2.65 -5.92 -13.47
C GLU A 49 -4.15 -5.87 -13.78
N HIS A 50 -4.98 -6.47 -12.95
CA HIS A 50 -6.44 -6.41 -13.09
C HIS A 50 -6.98 -4.98 -12.98
N TYR A 51 -6.46 -4.18 -12.04
CA TYR A 51 -6.82 -2.77 -11.91
C TYR A 51 -6.42 -1.95 -13.14
N GLU A 52 -5.22 -2.17 -13.70
CA GLU A 52 -4.76 -1.50 -14.92
C GLU A 52 -5.40 -2.06 -16.21
N GLY A 53 -6.13 -3.17 -16.12
CA GLY A 53 -6.77 -3.80 -17.28
C GLY A 53 -5.79 -4.59 -18.15
N ILE A 54 -4.77 -5.13 -17.53
CA ILE A 54 -3.73 -5.93 -18.21
C ILE A 54 -3.97 -7.42 -17.94
N ASP A 55 -3.92 -8.23 -18.99
CA ASP A 55 -3.93 -9.68 -18.89
C ASP A 55 -2.91 -10.33 -19.84
N GLU A 56 -2.82 -11.64 -19.85
CA GLU A 56 -1.86 -12.38 -20.68
C GLU A 56 -2.02 -12.12 -22.19
N LEU A 57 -3.23 -11.80 -22.65
CA LEU A 57 -3.51 -11.61 -24.08
C LEU A 57 -3.18 -10.20 -24.57
N ASN A 58 -3.30 -9.19 -23.70
CA ASN A 58 -3.00 -7.80 -24.05
C ASN A 58 -1.65 -7.31 -23.51
N ARG A 59 -0.95 -8.13 -22.70
CA ARG A 59 0.39 -7.83 -22.18
C ARG A 59 1.39 -7.68 -23.33
N GLY A 60 2.10 -6.57 -23.39
CA GLY A 60 3.07 -6.26 -24.43
C GLY A 60 2.47 -5.71 -25.72
N GLN A 61 1.16 -5.56 -25.80
CA GLN A 61 0.50 -4.81 -26.88
C GLN A 61 0.28 -3.36 -26.42
N GLU A 62 1.37 -2.66 -26.18
CA GLU A 62 1.30 -1.26 -25.80
C GLU A 62 0.53 -0.45 -26.85
N ARG A 63 -0.59 0.15 -26.36
CA ARG A 63 -1.11 1.49 -26.73
C ARG A 63 -1.17 1.88 -28.22
N SER A 64 -0.92 1.00 -29.14
CA SER A 64 -1.06 1.30 -30.54
C SER A 64 -2.20 0.53 -31.21
N ALA A 65 -3.41 0.60 -30.61
CA ALA A 65 -4.63 0.23 -31.34
C ALA A 65 -4.76 1.00 -32.67
N TRP A 66 -3.88 1.94 -32.93
CA TRP A 66 -3.81 2.79 -34.14
C TRP A 66 -2.48 2.72 -34.88
N ALA A 67 -1.46 2.06 -34.37
CA ALA A 67 -0.20 1.86 -35.07
C ALA A 67 -0.18 0.47 -35.70
N SER A 68 -0.50 0.42 -36.96
CA SER A 68 -0.30 -0.74 -37.83
C SER A 68 1.18 -1.06 -37.96
N LYS A 69 1.78 -1.71 -36.95
CA LYS A 69 3.00 -2.48 -37.16
C LYS A 69 2.61 -3.93 -37.41
N PRO A 70 3.05 -4.52 -38.51
CA PRO A 70 2.88 -5.96 -38.68
C PRO A 70 3.57 -6.66 -37.52
N PRO A 71 2.92 -7.65 -36.88
CA PRO A 71 3.53 -8.39 -35.79
C PRO A 71 4.81 -9.04 -36.29
N GLY A 72 5.94 -8.73 -35.64
CA GLY A 72 7.16 -9.47 -35.85
C GLY A 72 6.87 -10.95 -35.63
N ARG A 73 7.45 -11.81 -36.42
CA ARG A 73 7.30 -13.28 -36.49
C ARG A 73 7.39 -14.00 -35.14
N SER A 74 6.41 -13.83 -34.27
CA SER A 74 6.06 -14.77 -33.22
C SER A 74 4.77 -15.44 -33.69
N ASP A 75 4.84 -16.73 -33.90
CA ASP A 75 3.84 -17.66 -34.43
C ASP A 75 2.41 -17.08 -34.56
N PRO A 76 2.01 -16.61 -35.76
CA PRO A 76 0.74 -15.92 -35.96
C PRO A 76 -0.47 -16.83 -35.78
N SER A 77 -0.27 -18.15 -35.75
CA SER A 77 -1.35 -19.15 -35.87
C SER A 77 -2.20 -19.31 -34.61
N ARG A 78 -1.70 -18.88 -33.43
CA ARG A 78 -2.44 -19.09 -32.19
C ARG A 78 -3.46 -18.02 -31.84
N TYR A 79 -3.34 -16.79 -32.34
CA TYR A 79 -4.16 -15.65 -31.86
C TYR A 79 -4.91 -14.87 -32.96
N GLN A 80 -4.77 -15.22 -34.23
CA GLN A 80 -5.28 -14.45 -35.34
C GLN A 80 -6.82 -14.24 -35.42
N ASN A 81 -7.60 -14.88 -34.54
CA ASN A 81 -9.06 -14.79 -34.57
C ASN A 81 -9.73 -14.56 -33.21
N ARG A 82 -9.00 -14.12 -32.20
CA ARG A 82 -9.57 -13.82 -30.88
C ARG A 82 -9.49 -12.34 -30.56
N SER A 83 -10.59 -11.78 -30.08
CA SER A 83 -10.60 -10.40 -29.56
C SER A 83 -9.68 -10.27 -28.34
N ILE A 84 -8.86 -9.21 -28.31
CA ILE A 84 -7.96 -8.86 -27.19
C ILE A 84 -8.58 -7.80 -26.26
N VAL A 85 -9.81 -7.38 -26.54
CA VAL A 85 -10.48 -6.34 -25.76
C VAL A 85 -10.60 -6.77 -24.30
N PHE A 86 -10.24 -5.88 -23.38
CA PHE A 86 -10.39 -6.04 -21.94
C PHE A 86 -11.35 -4.97 -21.41
N PRO A 87 -12.62 -5.30 -21.15
CA PRO A 87 -13.54 -4.38 -20.51
C PRO A 87 -13.19 -4.31 -19.03
N ASN A 88 -12.48 -3.26 -18.61
CA ASN A 88 -12.05 -3.11 -17.23
C ASN A 88 -13.21 -2.65 -16.35
N ILE A 89 -13.82 -3.58 -15.62
CA ILE A 89 -14.82 -3.30 -14.60
C ILE A 89 -14.17 -3.18 -13.20
N THR A 90 -12.97 -3.70 -13.00
CA THR A 90 -12.29 -3.69 -11.69
C THR A 90 -12.01 -2.28 -11.21
N ARG A 91 -11.46 -1.42 -12.07
CA ARG A 91 -11.06 -0.07 -11.71
C ARG A 91 -12.21 0.78 -11.15
N PRO A 92 -13.39 0.89 -11.81
CA PRO A 92 -14.52 1.66 -11.27
C PRO A 92 -14.97 1.20 -9.88
N TYR A 93 -15.00 -0.10 -9.62
CA TYR A 93 -15.38 -0.63 -8.30
C TYR A 93 -14.33 -0.33 -7.22
N VAL A 94 -13.04 -0.45 -7.55
CA VAL A 94 -11.95 -0.10 -6.63
C VAL A 94 -12.01 1.39 -6.28
N ASP A 95 -12.16 2.26 -7.30
CA ASP A 95 -12.21 3.70 -7.12
C ASP A 95 -13.47 4.13 -6.32
N ALA A 96 -14.63 3.48 -6.57
CA ALA A 96 -15.84 3.72 -5.82
C ALA A 96 -15.73 3.29 -4.34
N ALA A 97 -15.11 2.12 -4.08
CA ALA A 97 -14.85 1.66 -2.72
C ALA A 97 -13.92 2.63 -1.98
N ALA A 98 -12.82 3.05 -2.62
CA ALA A 98 -11.86 3.99 -2.03
C ALA A 98 -12.50 5.34 -1.73
N ALA A 99 -13.32 5.88 -2.65
CA ALA A 99 -14.07 7.12 -2.43
C ALA A 99 -15.03 6.99 -1.25
N LYS A 100 -15.83 5.92 -1.20
CA LYS A 100 -16.82 5.70 -0.12
C LYS A 100 -16.16 5.56 1.26
N ILE A 101 -15.06 4.82 1.35
CA ILE A 101 -14.28 4.69 2.59
C ILE A 101 -13.63 6.03 2.95
N GLY A 102 -13.04 6.70 1.97
CA GLY A 102 -12.41 8.01 2.15
C GLY A 102 -13.39 9.05 2.69
N ASP A 103 -14.60 9.13 2.13
CA ASP A 103 -15.62 10.08 2.58
C ASP A 103 -16.16 9.73 3.98
N THR A 104 -16.19 8.44 4.33
CA THR A 104 -16.65 8.00 5.66
C THR A 104 -15.60 8.24 6.75
N LEU A 105 -14.32 7.94 6.47
CA LEU A 105 -13.25 8.04 7.46
C LEU A 105 -12.61 9.43 7.52
N LEU A 106 -12.63 10.18 6.42
CA LEU A 106 -12.00 11.48 6.26
C LEU A 106 -13.00 12.51 5.72
N PRO A 107 -14.09 12.77 6.43
CA PRO A 107 -15.09 13.75 6.00
C PRO A 107 -14.46 15.14 5.87
N THR A 108 -14.92 15.93 4.91
CA THR A 108 -14.39 17.27 4.64
C THR A 108 -14.94 18.32 5.62
N ASP A 109 -16.21 18.15 6.01
CA ASP A 109 -16.96 19.16 6.75
C ASP A 109 -17.09 18.84 8.25
N ASP A 110 -16.71 17.62 8.69
CA ASP A 110 -16.85 17.18 10.08
C ASP A 110 -15.68 16.26 10.45
N LYS A 111 -15.57 15.94 11.74
CA LYS A 111 -14.54 15.06 12.29
C LYS A 111 -15.12 13.66 12.48
N ALA A 112 -14.45 12.66 11.93
CA ALA A 112 -14.78 11.25 12.17
C ALA A 112 -14.36 10.78 13.58
N TRP A 113 -13.68 11.61 14.37
CA TRP A 113 -13.12 11.27 15.68
C TRP A 113 -13.29 12.40 16.69
N SER A 114 -13.29 12.05 17.96
CA SER A 114 -13.30 13.01 19.08
C SER A 114 -12.53 12.47 20.25
N LEU A 115 -11.94 13.37 21.05
CA LEU A 115 -11.30 13.04 22.31
C LEU A 115 -12.30 13.26 23.45
N LYS A 116 -12.59 12.21 24.18
CA LYS A 116 -13.39 12.30 25.39
C LYS A 116 -12.51 11.94 26.58
N PRO A 117 -12.51 12.73 27.67
CA PRO A 117 -11.82 12.34 28.88
C PRO A 117 -12.43 11.05 29.39
N THR A 118 -11.59 10.09 29.78
CA THR A 118 -12.06 8.86 30.41
C THR A 118 -12.57 9.24 31.80
N PRO A 119 -13.87 9.15 32.12
CA PRO A 119 -14.34 9.47 33.44
C PRO A 119 -13.83 8.42 34.42
N ILE A 120 -13.26 8.87 35.53
CA ILE A 120 -13.04 8.01 36.70
C ILE A 120 -14.41 7.76 37.31
N PRO A 121 -14.91 6.52 37.37
CA PRO A 121 -16.29 6.25 37.83
C PRO A 121 -16.59 6.84 39.19
N GLU A 122 -15.63 6.82 40.11
CA GLU A 122 -15.73 7.39 41.43
C GLU A 122 -15.94 8.92 41.40
N LEU A 123 -15.23 9.64 40.50
CA LEU A 123 -15.37 11.09 40.33
C LEU A 123 -16.76 11.50 39.83
N MET A 124 -17.37 10.68 38.97
CA MET A 124 -18.74 10.94 38.50
C MET A 124 -19.76 10.78 39.62
N LEU A 125 -19.62 9.73 40.45
CA LEU A 125 -20.49 9.50 41.61
C LEU A 125 -20.34 10.63 42.64
N ILE A 126 -19.11 11.08 42.90
CA ILE A 126 -18.86 12.22 43.81
C ILE A 126 -19.45 13.51 43.26
N ALA A 127 -19.33 13.77 41.95
CA ALA A 127 -19.92 14.95 41.33
C ALA A 127 -21.46 14.97 41.36
N GLU A 128 -22.09 13.79 41.43
CA GLU A 128 -23.54 13.62 41.66
C GLU A 128 -23.94 13.75 43.15
N GLY A 129 -22.99 13.97 44.04
CA GLY A 129 -23.22 14.11 45.48
C GLY A 129 -23.18 12.80 46.26
N ASN A 130 -22.76 11.70 45.63
CA ASN A 130 -22.62 10.39 46.27
C ASN A 130 -21.18 10.18 46.74
N LEU A 131 -20.94 10.26 48.02
CA LEU A 131 -19.61 9.96 48.57
C LEU A 131 -19.30 8.47 48.45
N PRO A 132 -18.04 8.08 48.17
CA PRO A 132 -17.61 6.70 48.17
C PRO A 132 -17.88 6.00 49.52
N ALA A 133 -18.31 4.74 49.49
CA ALA A 133 -18.66 3.97 50.68
C ALA A 133 -17.60 3.99 51.82
N PRO A 134 -16.28 3.91 51.55
CA PRO A 134 -15.26 4.01 52.59
C PRO A 134 -15.22 5.38 53.26
N VAL A 135 -15.55 6.47 52.57
CA VAL A 135 -15.59 7.83 53.11
C VAL A 135 -16.82 8.00 53.98
N GLN A 136 -17.98 7.49 53.55
CA GLN A 136 -19.22 7.50 54.31
C GLN A 136 -19.07 6.73 55.64
N GLN A 137 -18.51 5.51 55.57
CA GLN A 137 -18.26 4.68 56.77
C GLN A 137 -17.30 5.35 57.73
N GLY A 138 -16.24 5.98 57.26
CA GLY A 138 -15.28 6.71 58.09
C GLY A 138 -15.94 7.92 58.78
N MET A 139 -16.85 8.64 58.14
CA MET A 139 -17.60 9.75 58.73
C MET A 139 -18.62 9.29 59.80
N GLU A 140 -19.26 8.14 59.57
CA GLU A 140 -20.16 7.52 60.53
C GLU A 140 -19.42 7.01 61.77
N GLU A 141 -18.26 6.38 61.64
CA GLU A 141 -17.41 5.90 62.71
C GLU A 141 -16.88 7.02 63.59
N VAL A 142 -16.59 8.19 63.05
CA VAL A 142 -16.11 9.38 63.78
C VAL A 142 -17.27 10.20 64.41
N GLY A 143 -18.53 9.89 64.06
CA GLY A 143 -19.71 10.57 64.57
C GLY A 143 -19.89 12.00 64.07
N VAL A 144 -19.54 12.29 62.81
CA VAL A 144 -19.66 13.60 62.15
C VAL A 144 -21.13 14.00 62.09
N PRO A 145 -21.56 15.21 62.49
CA PRO A 145 -22.93 15.66 62.36
C PRO A 145 -23.43 15.64 60.93
N PRO A 146 -24.72 15.30 60.65
CA PRO A 146 -25.23 15.18 59.29
C PRO A 146 -25.12 16.47 58.46
N GLU A 147 -25.27 17.64 59.08
CA GLU A 147 -25.06 18.94 58.39
C GLU A 147 -23.63 19.14 57.87
N THR A 148 -22.67 18.62 58.63
CA THR A 148 -21.24 18.69 58.21
C THR A 148 -20.93 17.66 57.13
N GLN A 149 -21.56 16.50 57.13
CA GLN A 149 -21.47 15.49 56.09
C GLN A 149 -22.00 16.02 54.74
N GLU A 150 -23.14 16.70 54.75
CA GLU A 150 -23.72 17.35 53.57
C GLU A 150 -22.81 18.47 53.03
N GLN A 151 -22.22 19.28 53.89
CA GLN A 151 -21.27 20.33 53.48
C GLN A 151 -19.99 19.74 52.85
N VAL A 152 -19.44 18.69 53.40
CA VAL A 152 -18.27 18.00 52.87
C VAL A 152 -18.63 17.36 51.51
N ALA A 153 -19.78 16.70 51.41
CA ALA A 153 -20.26 16.13 50.16
C ALA A 153 -20.43 17.19 49.05
N GLN A 154 -20.96 18.37 49.40
CA GLN A 154 -21.09 19.49 48.44
C GLN A 154 -19.75 20.04 47.98
N ILE A 155 -18.76 20.16 48.88
CA ILE A 155 -17.42 20.64 48.55
C ILE A 155 -16.73 19.63 47.62
N GLU A 156 -16.77 18.35 47.98
CA GLU A 156 -16.17 17.28 47.14
C GLU A 156 -16.87 17.16 45.80
N ALA A 157 -18.20 17.32 45.74
CA ALA A 157 -18.94 17.33 44.47
C ALA A 157 -18.55 18.52 43.59
N GLN A 158 -18.35 19.71 44.17
CA GLN A 158 -17.88 20.88 43.43
C GLN A 158 -16.46 20.69 42.89
N GLU A 159 -15.58 20.09 43.71
CA GLU A 159 -14.21 19.81 43.33
C GLU A 159 -14.11 18.73 42.22
N ALA A 160 -14.90 17.66 42.33
CA ALA A 160 -15.03 16.64 41.32
C ALA A 160 -15.61 17.21 40.01
N ALA A 161 -16.64 18.04 40.07
CA ALA A 161 -17.22 18.72 38.93
C ALA A 161 -16.20 19.65 38.23
N ARG A 162 -15.38 20.35 39.02
CA ARG A 162 -14.29 21.18 38.50
C ARG A 162 -13.23 20.34 37.77
N GLN A 163 -12.80 19.24 38.38
CA GLN A 163 -11.81 18.33 37.76
C GLN A 163 -12.34 17.72 36.44
N ILE A 164 -13.60 17.31 36.41
CA ILE A 164 -14.25 16.81 35.19
C ILE A 164 -14.29 17.90 34.12
N LYS A 165 -14.60 19.15 34.49
CA LYS A 165 -14.60 20.27 33.54
C LYS A 165 -13.20 20.56 32.98
N GLU A 166 -12.19 20.61 33.87
CA GLU A 166 -10.80 20.80 33.44
C GLU A 166 -10.32 19.68 32.54
N ALA A 167 -10.72 18.42 32.80
CA ALA A 167 -10.39 17.29 31.95
C ALA A 167 -11.05 17.41 30.54
N LYS A 168 -12.32 17.86 30.50
CA LYS A 168 -13.02 18.15 29.22
C LYS A 168 -12.34 19.29 28.45
N ASP A 169 -11.94 20.37 29.11
CA ASP A 169 -11.27 21.51 28.49
C ASP A 169 -9.88 21.13 27.96
N ARG A 170 -9.15 20.26 28.69
CA ARG A 170 -7.87 19.71 28.22
C ARG A 170 -8.06 18.80 27.00
N ALA A 171 -9.06 17.93 27.01
CA ALA A 171 -9.38 17.07 25.88
C ALA A 171 -9.74 17.88 24.63
N ALA A 172 -10.55 18.92 24.77
CA ALA A 172 -10.90 19.81 23.66
C ALA A 172 -9.68 20.54 23.08
N LYS A 173 -8.78 21.04 23.94
CA LYS A 173 -7.53 21.67 23.49
C LYS A 173 -6.60 20.68 22.79
N ALA A 174 -6.51 19.44 23.28
CA ALA A 174 -5.71 18.39 22.65
C ALA A 174 -6.28 18.00 21.27
N GLU A 175 -7.62 17.89 21.18
CA GLU A 175 -8.32 17.63 19.93
C GLU A 175 -8.02 18.68 18.89
N GLN A 176 -8.12 19.97 19.24
CA GLN A 176 -7.80 21.08 18.34
C GLN A 176 -6.33 21.03 17.89
N ARG A 177 -5.40 20.72 18.78
CA ARG A 177 -3.97 20.65 18.45
C ARG A 177 -3.66 19.47 17.49
N ILE A 178 -4.30 18.32 17.69
CA ILE A 178 -4.16 17.17 16.80
C ILE A 178 -4.69 17.51 15.41
N GLU A 179 -5.81 18.24 15.34
CA GLU A 179 -6.38 18.69 14.07
C GLU A 179 -5.44 19.62 13.31
N ASP A 180 -4.84 20.60 14.01
CA ASP A 180 -3.81 21.47 13.43
C ASP A 180 -2.63 20.65 12.86
N TRP A 181 -2.19 19.63 13.60
CA TRP A 181 -1.13 18.73 13.12
C TRP A 181 -1.55 17.90 11.91
N HIS A 182 -2.78 17.40 11.85
CA HIS A 182 -3.30 16.67 10.69
C HIS A 182 -3.30 17.55 9.43
N VAL A 183 -3.65 18.82 9.55
CA VAL A 183 -3.58 19.77 8.44
C VAL A 183 -2.13 20.05 8.04
N GLU A 184 -1.25 20.32 8.99
CA GLU A 184 0.15 20.63 8.72
C GLU A 184 0.95 19.49 8.08
N CYS A 185 0.66 18.24 8.45
CA CYS A 185 1.31 17.05 7.88
C CYS A 185 0.58 16.47 6.66
N GLN A 186 -0.52 17.08 6.24
CA GLN A 186 -1.37 16.60 5.14
C GLN A 186 -1.87 15.16 5.36
N PHE A 187 -2.21 14.82 6.60
CA PHE A 187 -2.63 13.47 7.00
C PHE A 187 -3.75 12.92 6.12
N HIS A 188 -4.76 13.74 5.80
CA HIS A 188 -5.89 13.33 4.98
C HIS A 188 -5.45 12.93 3.56
N ALA A 189 -4.50 13.63 2.96
CA ALA A 189 -3.99 13.30 1.63
C ALA A 189 -3.18 11.99 1.64
N GLU A 190 -2.34 11.79 2.65
CA GLU A 190 -1.57 10.56 2.80
C GLU A 190 -2.48 9.37 3.14
N MET A 191 -3.46 9.55 4.01
CA MET A 191 -4.40 8.49 4.38
C MET A 191 -5.32 8.09 3.21
N ARG A 192 -5.74 9.02 2.34
CA ARG A 192 -6.48 8.69 1.11
C ARG A 192 -5.65 7.77 0.21
N ARG A 193 -4.36 8.02 0.05
CA ARG A 193 -3.46 7.13 -0.71
C ARG A 193 -3.32 5.74 -0.07
N VAL A 194 -3.33 5.66 1.27
CA VAL A 194 -3.33 4.39 2.01
C VAL A 194 -4.62 3.61 1.76
N ILE A 195 -5.76 4.30 1.73
CA ILE A 195 -7.07 3.71 1.41
C ILE A 195 -7.10 3.21 -0.04
N ASP A 196 -6.55 3.98 -0.99
CA ASP A 196 -6.45 3.57 -2.40
C ASP A 196 -5.63 2.28 -2.54
N ASP A 197 -4.48 2.18 -1.86
CA ASP A 197 -3.67 0.96 -1.84
C ASP A 197 -4.45 -0.22 -1.24
N ALA A 198 -5.12 0.00 -0.12
CA ALA A 198 -5.90 -1.04 0.55
C ALA A 198 -7.06 -1.54 -0.33
N CYS A 199 -7.75 -0.66 -1.04
CA CYS A 199 -8.80 -1.06 -1.97
C CYS A 199 -8.24 -1.80 -3.18
N LYS A 200 -7.07 -1.40 -3.68
CA LYS A 200 -6.44 -1.96 -4.87
C LYS A 200 -5.80 -3.32 -4.60
N ILE A 201 -4.85 -3.40 -3.67
CA ILE A 201 -4.05 -4.61 -3.39
C ILE A 201 -4.35 -5.26 -2.03
N GLY A 202 -5.30 -4.72 -1.28
CA GLY A 202 -5.76 -5.26 -0.01
C GLY A 202 -5.11 -4.66 1.21
N SER A 203 -4.01 -3.95 1.08
CA SER A 203 -3.26 -3.40 2.22
C SER A 203 -2.65 -2.06 1.86
N GLY A 204 -2.88 -1.07 2.70
CA GLY A 204 -2.16 0.19 2.68
C GLY A 204 -1.33 0.33 3.95
N VAL A 205 -0.18 0.95 3.89
CA VAL A 205 0.73 1.13 5.02
C VAL A 205 0.89 2.62 5.30
N ILE A 206 0.67 2.99 6.56
CA ILE A 206 0.93 4.33 7.06
C ILE A 206 2.07 4.29 8.07
N LYS A 207 2.95 5.27 8.01
CA LYS A 207 3.99 5.52 9.00
C LYS A 207 3.64 6.79 9.75
N GLY A 208 3.63 6.73 11.06
CA GLY A 208 3.44 7.91 11.89
C GLY A 208 2.32 7.79 12.93
N PRO A 209 2.17 8.84 13.75
CA PRO A 209 2.95 10.09 13.71
C PRO A 209 4.39 9.91 14.22
N VAL A 210 5.36 10.40 13.46
CA VAL A 210 6.78 10.42 13.86
C VAL A 210 7.30 11.85 13.85
N PRO A 211 8.20 12.24 14.78
CA PRO A 211 8.80 13.57 14.78
C PRO A 211 9.73 13.70 13.55
N ALA A 212 9.57 14.79 12.81
CA ALA A 212 10.44 15.13 11.71
C ALA A 212 10.83 16.61 11.74
N LEU A 213 12.05 16.87 11.32
CA LEU A 213 12.57 18.23 11.20
C LEU A 213 12.03 18.87 9.92
N LYS A 214 11.19 19.89 10.05
CA LYS A 214 10.67 20.66 8.92
C LYS A 214 11.45 21.95 8.80
N ARG A 215 12.15 22.13 7.67
CA ARG A 215 12.88 23.35 7.34
C ARG A 215 11.95 24.28 6.55
N GLN A 216 11.69 25.45 7.10
CA GLN A 216 10.93 26.50 6.42
C GLN A 216 11.87 27.64 6.04
N GLN A 217 11.86 28.00 4.76
CA GLN A 217 12.59 29.14 4.26
C GLN A 217 11.69 30.37 4.34
N MET A 218 12.14 31.40 5.07
CA MET A 218 11.41 32.63 5.23
C MET A 218 12.32 33.82 4.81
N PHE A 219 11.77 34.75 4.10
CA PHE A 219 12.47 36.01 3.82
C PHE A 219 12.04 37.07 4.84
N ILE A 220 12.97 37.46 5.71
CA ILE A 220 12.77 38.53 6.70
C ILE A 220 13.74 39.65 6.35
N ASP A 221 13.23 40.85 6.09
CA ASP A 221 14.01 42.02 5.72
C ASP A 221 14.98 41.79 4.53
N GLY A 222 14.58 40.97 3.56
CA GLY A 222 15.38 40.64 2.38
C GLY A 222 16.48 39.61 2.61
N MET A 223 16.61 39.05 3.82
CA MET A 223 17.52 37.96 4.14
C MET A 223 16.75 36.63 4.21
N LEU A 224 17.38 35.58 3.65
CA LEU A 224 16.86 34.24 3.75
C LEU A 224 17.15 33.67 5.15
N VAL A 225 16.10 33.43 5.92
CA VAL A 225 16.17 32.76 7.23
C VAL A 225 15.60 31.37 7.11
N ILE A 226 16.35 30.37 7.55
CA ILE A 226 15.90 29.00 7.62
C ILE A 226 15.44 28.73 9.05
N LYS A 227 14.13 28.51 9.24
CA LYS A 227 13.56 28.09 10.52
C LYS A 227 13.43 26.57 10.51
N GLU A 228 14.03 25.93 11.50
CA GLU A 228 13.89 24.48 11.72
C GLU A 228 12.91 24.26 12.88
N GLU A 229 11.91 23.42 12.64
CA GLU A 229 10.89 23.09 13.64
C GLU A 229 10.60 21.59 13.56
N VAL A 230 10.56 20.95 14.74
CA VAL A 230 10.18 19.53 14.83
C VAL A 230 8.66 19.45 14.86
N LYS A 231 8.09 18.76 13.88
CA LYS A 231 6.63 18.53 13.77
C LYS A 231 6.34 17.05 13.57
N PRO A 232 5.21 16.56 14.09
CA PRO A 232 4.77 15.21 13.77
C PRO A 232 4.40 15.13 12.29
N ILE A 233 4.85 14.07 11.63
CA ILE A 233 4.46 13.75 10.25
C ILE A 233 3.89 12.34 10.18
N SER A 234 2.93 12.17 9.27
CA SER A 234 2.44 10.86 8.84
C SER A 234 2.65 10.75 7.32
N LYS A 235 3.11 9.59 6.87
CA LYS A 235 3.46 9.36 5.46
C LYS A 235 2.94 8.00 5.02
N ARG A 236 2.34 7.93 3.83
CA ARG A 236 2.06 6.67 3.17
C ARG A 236 3.36 5.98 2.80
N ILE A 237 3.47 4.70 3.11
CA ILE A 237 4.55 3.83 2.64
C ILE A 237 3.97 2.88 1.59
N ASP A 238 4.68 2.73 0.48
CA ASP A 238 4.29 1.74 -0.53
C ASP A 238 4.38 0.33 0.08
N PRO A 239 3.31 -0.48 0.08
CA PRO A 239 3.33 -1.83 0.62
C PRO A 239 4.46 -2.71 0.06
N TRP A 240 4.87 -2.47 -1.18
CA TRP A 240 6.02 -3.15 -1.80
C TRP A 240 7.35 -2.83 -1.12
N ASN A 241 7.43 -1.73 -0.40
CA ASN A 241 8.63 -1.27 0.30
C ASN A 241 8.58 -1.51 1.81
N PHE A 242 7.58 -2.23 2.30
CA PHE A 242 7.42 -2.54 3.72
C PHE A 242 7.54 -4.03 3.99
N PHE A 243 8.36 -4.41 4.97
CA PHE A 243 8.68 -5.79 5.30
C PHE A 243 8.56 -6.01 6.82
N PRO A 244 7.42 -6.54 7.29
CA PRO A 244 7.24 -6.87 8.70
C PRO A 244 8.05 -8.12 9.08
N ALA A 245 8.28 -8.31 10.38
CA ALA A 245 8.95 -9.48 10.91
C ALA A 245 8.25 -10.78 10.50
N ALA A 246 9.03 -11.83 10.24
CA ALA A 246 8.50 -13.15 10.00
C ALA A 246 7.67 -13.61 11.23
N GLY A 247 6.46 -14.13 10.97
CA GLY A 247 5.61 -14.65 12.05
C GLY A 247 4.89 -13.61 12.91
N CYS A 248 4.79 -12.34 12.48
CA CYS A 248 4.03 -11.30 13.21
C CYS A 248 2.51 -11.59 13.28
N GLY A 249 1.99 -12.56 12.52
CA GLY A 249 0.57 -12.93 12.53
C GLY A 249 -0.32 -11.82 11.96
N ASP A 250 -1.43 -11.54 12.63
CA ASP A 250 -2.45 -10.59 12.17
C ASP A 250 -2.05 -9.12 12.37
N SER A 251 -1.08 -8.85 13.27
CA SER A 251 -0.64 -7.50 13.59
C SER A 251 0.88 -7.40 13.54
N ILE A 252 1.38 -6.35 12.90
CA ILE A 252 2.81 -6.06 12.85
C ILE A 252 3.40 -5.76 14.24
N HIS A 253 2.58 -5.28 15.19
CA HIS A 253 3.00 -4.97 16.56
C HIS A 253 3.31 -6.23 17.40
N ASN A 254 2.87 -7.41 16.94
CA ASN A 254 3.28 -8.68 17.53
C ASN A 254 4.70 -9.10 17.11
N GLY A 255 5.25 -8.46 16.07
CA GLY A 255 6.60 -8.68 15.60
C GLY A 255 7.62 -7.85 16.39
N SER A 256 8.85 -8.32 16.46
CA SER A 256 9.95 -7.62 17.15
C SER A 256 10.60 -6.52 16.30
N TYR A 257 10.35 -6.49 15.00
CA TYR A 257 10.93 -5.52 14.08
C TYR A 257 10.12 -5.36 12.80
N CYS A 258 10.42 -4.29 12.07
CA CYS A 258 10.00 -4.11 10.69
C CYS A 258 11.08 -3.38 9.88
N TRP A 259 11.01 -3.53 8.56
CA TRP A 259 11.89 -2.87 7.62
C TRP A 259 11.09 -2.04 6.63
N GLU A 260 11.57 -0.82 6.38
CA GLU A 260 11.12 0.06 5.29
C GLU A 260 12.26 0.23 4.29
N ARG A 261 11.96 0.14 3.01
CA ARG A 261 12.88 0.45 1.91
C ARG A 261 12.52 1.79 1.29
N ASP A 262 13.50 2.60 1.01
CA ASP A 262 13.34 3.87 0.28
C ASP A 262 14.50 4.04 -0.72
N TYR A 263 14.37 4.99 -1.62
CA TYR A 263 15.36 5.28 -2.64
C TYR A 263 15.77 6.74 -2.58
N LEU A 264 17.06 6.99 -2.41
CA LEU A 264 17.63 8.33 -2.30
C LEU A 264 18.66 8.60 -3.41
N THR A 265 18.72 9.84 -3.87
CA THR A 265 19.80 10.29 -4.75
C THR A 265 21.06 10.57 -3.93
N ALA A 266 22.24 10.52 -4.58
CA ALA A 266 23.52 10.85 -3.96
C ALA A 266 23.48 12.23 -3.25
N LYS A 267 22.86 13.23 -3.87
CA LYS A 267 22.72 14.57 -3.28
C LYS A 267 21.94 14.57 -1.96
N LYS A 268 20.85 13.80 -1.89
CA LYS A 268 20.10 13.65 -0.63
C LYS A 268 20.90 12.92 0.44
N LEU A 269 21.71 11.93 0.05
CA LEU A 269 22.63 11.27 0.99
C LEU A 269 23.71 12.24 1.53
N GLU A 270 24.23 13.14 0.68
CA GLU A 270 25.15 14.19 1.12
C GLU A 270 24.48 15.16 2.10
N GLU A 271 23.22 15.54 1.86
CA GLU A 271 22.46 16.40 2.77
C GLU A 271 22.29 15.75 4.16
N LEU A 272 22.14 14.43 4.24
CA LEU A 272 22.06 13.72 5.52
C LEU A 272 23.32 13.81 6.39
N LYS A 273 24.48 14.07 5.81
CA LYS A 273 25.74 14.30 6.58
C LYS A 273 25.66 15.52 7.50
N SER A 274 24.75 16.45 7.22
CA SER A 274 24.54 17.62 8.08
C SER A 274 23.85 17.30 9.40
N ASP A 275 23.20 16.14 9.52
CA ASP A 275 22.58 15.63 10.73
C ASP A 275 23.63 14.85 11.55
N PRO A 276 23.96 15.27 12.79
CA PRO A 276 24.99 14.64 13.62
C PRO A 276 24.66 13.17 13.99
N SER A 277 23.41 12.74 13.80
CA SER A 277 23.01 11.35 14.05
C SER A 277 23.47 10.38 12.95
N TYR A 278 23.95 10.90 11.80
CA TYR A 278 24.47 10.08 10.72
C TYR A 278 25.98 9.98 10.73
N ILE A 279 26.50 8.81 10.37
CA ILE A 279 27.94 8.53 10.29
C ILE A 279 28.45 9.01 8.92
N ALA A 280 28.96 10.25 8.86
CA ALA A 280 29.37 10.89 7.60
C ALA A 280 30.42 10.05 6.82
N SER A 281 31.38 9.42 7.49
CA SER A 281 32.39 8.57 6.86
C SER A 281 31.79 7.37 6.13
N GLN A 282 30.75 6.75 6.68
CA GLN A 282 30.06 5.63 6.04
C GLN A 282 29.25 6.07 4.82
N ILE A 283 28.65 7.26 4.88
CA ILE A 283 27.94 7.83 3.74
C ILE A 283 28.93 8.13 2.59
N ASP A 284 30.12 8.68 2.89
CA ASP A 284 31.15 8.93 1.88
C ASP A 284 31.56 7.65 1.18
N LEU A 285 31.83 6.58 1.94
CA LEU A 285 32.16 5.27 1.38
C LEU A 285 31.03 4.72 0.49
N CYS A 286 29.77 4.90 0.89
CA CYS A 286 28.64 4.45 0.08
C CYS A 286 28.52 5.24 -1.24
N ILE A 287 28.78 6.54 -1.21
CA ILE A 287 28.75 7.39 -2.41
C ILE A 287 29.88 7.03 -3.35
N ASP A 288 31.10 6.80 -2.84
CA ASP A 288 32.26 6.42 -3.62
C ASP A 288 32.12 5.03 -4.27
N GLU A 289 31.51 4.07 -3.57
CA GLU A 289 31.18 2.74 -4.11
C GLU A 289 30.07 2.79 -5.19
N GLY A 290 29.28 3.82 -5.19
CA GLY A 290 28.08 3.95 -6.04
C GLY A 290 26.91 3.06 -5.59
N PRO A 291 25.73 3.20 -6.23
CA PRO A 291 24.56 2.41 -5.86
C PRO A 291 24.77 0.92 -6.14
N LYS A 292 24.65 0.11 -5.09
CA LYS A 292 24.61 -1.35 -5.24
C LYS A 292 23.19 -1.75 -5.62
N LYS A 293 23.09 -2.60 -6.64
CA LYS A 293 21.81 -3.19 -7.05
C LYS A 293 21.48 -4.32 -6.06
N ALA A 294 20.57 -4.07 -5.15
CA ALA A 294 19.78 -5.15 -4.61
C ALA A 294 18.76 -5.50 -5.71
N GLY A 295 18.65 -6.78 -6.09
CA GLY A 295 17.76 -7.19 -7.16
C GLY A 295 16.36 -6.58 -6.97
N SER A 296 15.83 -5.92 -8.00
CA SER A 296 14.54 -5.28 -7.92
C SER A 296 13.49 -6.34 -7.57
N ILE A 297 12.85 -6.18 -6.42
CA ILE A 297 11.76 -7.06 -5.98
C ILE A 297 10.48 -6.72 -6.74
N ARG A 298 10.31 -5.45 -7.12
CA ARG A 298 9.18 -4.98 -7.90
C ARG A 298 9.50 -5.01 -9.39
N LYS A 299 8.75 -5.84 -10.11
CA LYS A 299 8.68 -5.77 -11.57
C LYS A 299 7.58 -4.79 -11.95
N THR A 300 7.83 -3.95 -12.95
CA THR A 300 6.74 -3.18 -13.57
C THR A 300 5.76 -4.15 -14.23
N THR A 301 4.52 -3.68 -14.45
CA THR A 301 3.50 -4.43 -15.22
C THR A 301 4.00 -4.91 -16.58
N ASP A 302 5.03 -4.28 -17.15
CA ASP A 302 5.71 -4.69 -18.38
C ASP A 302 6.80 -5.75 -18.17
N GLY A 303 6.99 -6.24 -16.94
CA GLY A 303 8.01 -7.22 -16.59
C GLY A 303 9.44 -6.68 -16.60
N LYS A 304 9.61 -5.36 -16.70
CA LYS A 304 10.91 -4.69 -16.61
C LYS A 304 11.20 -4.36 -15.14
N ASP A 305 12.42 -4.57 -14.72
CA ASP A 305 12.87 -4.10 -13.42
C ASP A 305 12.86 -2.56 -13.40
N VAL A 306 12.41 -1.98 -12.29
CA VAL A 306 12.57 -0.53 -12.05
C VAL A 306 14.05 -0.29 -11.81
N ASP A 307 14.79 -0.08 -12.88
CA ASP A 307 16.26 0.09 -12.87
C ASP A 307 16.58 1.59 -12.96
N ASP A 308 16.50 2.29 -11.83
CA ASP A 308 17.03 3.64 -11.74
C ASP A 308 18.48 3.57 -11.24
N LYS A 309 19.43 3.64 -12.20
CA LYS A 309 20.87 3.43 -11.99
C LYS A 309 21.50 4.44 -11.04
N ASN A 310 20.80 5.53 -10.71
CA ASN A 310 21.31 6.65 -9.95
C ASN A 310 20.74 6.73 -8.53
N LEU A 311 19.89 5.78 -8.12
CA LEU A 311 19.27 5.77 -6.79
C LEU A 311 19.98 4.76 -5.89
N PHE A 312 20.28 5.21 -4.68
CA PHE A 312 20.76 4.39 -3.59
C PHE A 312 19.57 3.79 -2.85
N GLU A 313 19.61 2.50 -2.62
CA GLU A 313 18.63 1.80 -1.83
C GLU A 313 18.94 2.01 -0.35
N VAL A 314 17.98 2.59 0.37
CA VAL A 314 18.08 2.89 1.81
C VAL A 314 17.10 2.02 2.56
N TRP A 315 17.56 1.38 3.61
CA TRP A 315 16.76 0.53 4.46
C TRP A 315 16.69 1.08 5.87
N TYR A 316 15.50 1.22 6.39
CA TYR A 316 15.23 1.63 7.76
C TYR A 316 14.78 0.42 8.56
N PHE A 317 15.53 0.08 9.58
CA PHE A 317 15.15 -0.90 10.58
C PHE A 317 14.47 -0.20 11.75
N TYR A 318 13.34 -0.71 12.16
CA TYR A 318 12.65 -0.33 13.39
C TYR A 318 12.43 -1.59 14.20
N GLY A 319 13.00 -1.67 15.38
CA GLY A 319 12.90 -2.86 16.21
C GLY A 319 13.72 -2.75 17.47
N VAL A 320 13.80 -3.85 18.19
CA VAL A 320 14.56 -3.93 19.45
C VAL A 320 16.00 -4.30 19.15
N ALA A 321 16.93 -3.55 19.69
CA ALA A 321 18.39 -3.80 19.61
C ALA A 321 19.01 -3.95 21.01
N ASP A 322 20.12 -4.66 21.06
CA ASP A 322 20.86 -4.84 22.31
C ASP A 322 21.66 -3.57 22.66
N LYS A 323 21.72 -3.26 23.97
CA LYS A 323 22.43 -2.10 24.50
C LYS A 323 23.88 -2.05 24.02
N GLU A 324 24.57 -3.17 24.11
CA GLU A 324 25.99 -3.27 23.77
C GLU A 324 26.28 -2.97 22.30
N ASP A 325 25.36 -3.34 21.39
CA ASP A 325 25.46 -3.09 19.96
C ASP A 325 25.22 -1.62 19.62
N LEU A 326 24.26 -0.98 20.30
CA LEU A 326 23.98 0.44 20.15
C LEU A 326 25.12 1.32 20.71
N GLU A 327 25.70 0.96 21.84
CA GLU A 327 26.87 1.65 22.40
C GLU A 327 28.09 1.53 21.49
N ALA A 328 28.28 0.37 20.85
CA ALA A 328 29.33 0.19 19.84
C ALA A 328 29.11 1.09 18.62
N ALA A 329 27.86 1.34 18.24
CA ALA A 329 27.49 2.27 17.18
C ALA A 329 27.56 3.75 17.60
N GLY A 330 27.97 4.04 18.84
CA GLY A 330 28.12 5.40 19.38
C GLY A 330 26.86 6.02 19.96
N VAL A 331 25.82 5.22 20.24
CA VAL A 331 24.57 5.68 20.85
C VAL A 331 24.69 5.60 22.37
N GLU A 332 24.43 6.70 23.08
CA GLU A 332 24.32 6.70 24.53
C GLU A 332 23.04 6.01 24.97
N VAL A 333 23.16 4.97 25.78
CA VAL A 333 22.04 4.15 26.25
C VAL A 333 21.93 4.26 27.76
N PRO A 334 20.71 4.49 28.33
CA PRO A 334 20.50 4.53 29.77
C PRO A 334 20.93 3.25 30.49
N GLU A 335 21.44 3.40 31.72
CA GLU A 335 21.81 2.25 32.53
C GLU A 335 20.58 1.42 32.95
N GLY A 336 20.78 0.10 33.05
CA GLY A 336 19.73 -0.82 33.56
C GLY A 336 18.79 -1.41 32.50
N ILE A 337 18.86 -0.98 31.25
CA ILE A 337 18.03 -1.52 30.16
C ILE A 337 18.94 -2.33 29.21
N ARG A 338 18.54 -3.56 28.87
CA ARG A 338 19.29 -4.44 27.99
C ARG A 338 18.83 -4.40 26.54
N HIS A 339 17.51 -4.33 26.33
CA HIS A 339 16.88 -4.33 25.01
C HIS A 339 16.09 -3.05 24.82
N ILE A 340 16.36 -2.31 23.77
CA ILE A 340 15.81 -0.97 23.57
C ILE A 340 15.27 -0.83 22.15
N PRO A 341 14.10 -0.21 21.95
CA PRO A 341 13.61 0.15 20.63
C PRO A 341 14.59 1.12 19.94
N ALA A 342 15.07 0.74 18.78
CA ALA A 342 16.07 1.47 18.01
C ALA A 342 15.68 1.63 16.54
N ILE A 343 16.25 2.64 15.92
CA ILE A 343 16.14 2.92 14.49
C ILE A 343 17.56 2.83 13.91
N VAL A 344 17.73 1.92 12.96
CA VAL A 344 19.01 1.77 12.26
C VAL A 344 18.79 1.97 10.75
N THR A 345 19.62 2.81 10.14
CA THR A 345 19.54 3.09 8.71
C THR A 345 20.74 2.45 8.00
N PHE A 346 20.45 1.77 6.89
CA PHE A 346 21.44 1.12 6.04
C PHE A 346 21.43 1.73 4.65
N VAL A 347 22.62 1.87 4.08
CA VAL A 347 22.84 2.18 2.66
C VAL A 347 23.92 1.23 2.15
N ASN A 348 23.69 0.57 1.02
CA ASN A 348 24.65 -0.39 0.46
C ASN A 348 25.11 -1.46 1.48
N ASP A 349 24.23 -1.94 2.33
CA ASP A 349 24.51 -2.90 3.41
C ASP A 349 25.44 -2.39 4.52
N ARG A 350 25.68 -1.07 4.60
CA ARG A 350 26.45 -0.41 5.67
C ARG A 350 25.51 0.35 6.61
N VAL A 351 25.81 0.29 7.90
CA VAL A 351 25.09 1.10 8.90
C VAL A 351 25.54 2.56 8.75
N VAL A 352 24.61 3.44 8.39
CA VAL A 352 24.89 4.88 8.25
C VAL A 352 24.27 5.69 9.39
N LYS A 353 23.34 5.13 10.15
CA LYS A 353 22.72 5.75 11.32
C LYS A 353 22.27 4.67 12.30
N ALA A 354 22.51 4.89 13.58
CA ALA A 354 21.86 4.18 14.67
C ALA A 354 21.34 5.21 15.68
N ALA A 355 20.12 5.07 16.14
CA ALA A 355 19.49 5.97 17.10
C ALA A 355 18.45 5.24 17.93
N LEU A 356 18.16 5.75 19.13
CA LEU A 356 17.03 5.28 19.92
C LEU A 356 15.71 5.67 19.24
N SER A 357 14.66 4.86 19.41
CA SER A 357 13.33 5.22 18.94
C SER A 357 12.83 6.46 19.68
N PRO A 358 12.34 7.49 18.99
CA PRO A 358 11.78 8.67 19.64
C PRO A 358 10.38 8.45 20.21
N LEU A 359 9.79 7.24 20.03
CA LEU A 359 8.45 6.92 20.49
C LEU A 359 8.50 6.36 21.91
N GLU A 360 7.81 7.03 22.81
CA GLU A 360 7.78 6.66 24.24
C GLU A 360 7.00 5.36 24.51
N ASN A 361 6.05 5.00 23.62
CA ASN A 361 5.25 3.78 23.78
C ASN A 361 6.00 2.49 23.42
N GLY A 362 7.20 2.60 22.82
CA GLY A 362 8.00 1.44 22.38
C GLY A 362 7.40 0.63 21.23
N GLU A 363 6.30 1.08 20.64
CA GLU A 363 5.66 0.42 19.51
C GLU A 363 6.33 0.78 18.18
N LEU A 364 6.04 -0.03 17.15
CA LEU A 364 6.48 0.27 15.80
C LEU A 364 5.67 1.46 15.22
N PRO A 365 6.30 2.43 14.53
CA PRO A 365 5.61 3.60 14.01
C PRO A 365 4.84 3.34 12.71
N TYR A 366 4.38 2.15 12.49
CA TYR A 366 3.67 1.73 11.30
C TYR A 366 2.37 1.06 11.66
N ASP A 367 1.36 1.27 10.78
CA ASP A 367 0.10 0.54 10.82
C ASP A 367 -0.27 0.08 9.42
N ILE A 368 -0.88 -1.12 9.33
CA ILE A 368 -1.43 -1.65 8.09
C ILE A 368 -2.94 -1.49 8.11
N PHE A 369 -3.44 -0.68 7.18
CA PHE A 369 -4.85 -0.59 6.90
C PHE A 369 -5.23 -1.69 5.89
N ALA A 370 -5.96 -2.72 6.35
CA ALA A 370 -6.42 -3.81 5.50
C ALA A 370 -7.88 -3.58 5.09
N TYR A 371 -8.18 -3.65 3.78
CA TYR A 371 -9.56 -3.57 3.29
C TYR A 371 -10.40 -4.73 3.85
N GLN A 372 -9.95 -5.95 3.67
CA GLN A 372 -10.49 -7.13 4.33
C GLN A 372 -9.37 -7.91 4.99
N ARG A 373 -9.43 -8.05 6.31
CA ARG A 373 -8.40 -8.76 7.08
C ARG A 373 -8.38 -10.25 6.74
N ARG A 374 -7.18 -10.81 6.76
CA ARG A 374 -6.92 -12.25 6.62
C ARG A 374 -6.39 -12.77 7.94
N VAL A 375 -6.90 -13.91 8.39
CA VAL A 375 -6.43 -14.56 9.62
C VAL A 375 -5.01 -15.08 9.42
N GLY A 376 -4.15 -14.81 10.38
CA GLY A 376 -2.75 -15.29 10.39
C GLY A 376 -1.80 -14.53 9.46
N ALA A 377 -2.22 -13.41 8.88
CA ALA A 377 -1.37 -12.58 8.03
C ALA A 377 -1.63 -11.09 8.27
N PRO A 378 -0.60 -10.22 8.25
CA PRO A 378 -0.78 -8.79 8.39
C PRO A 378 -1.40 -8.16 7.14
N TRP A 379 -1.37 -8.87 6.02
CA TRP A 379 -1.84 -8.43 4.72
C TRP A 379 -3.31 -8.75 4.49
N GLY A 380 -4.05 -7.80 3.96
CA GLY A 380 -5.47 -7.94 3.63
C GLY A 380 -5.73 -8.45 2.21
N THR A 381 -7.02 -8.46 1.86
CA THR A 381 -7.53 -8.75 0.51
C THR A 381 -8.25 -7.51 -0.01
N GLY A 382 -7.91 -7.08 -1.24
CA GLY A 382 -8.50 -5.89 -1.88
C GLY A 382 -9.75 -6.20 -2.70
N VAL A 383 -10.40 -5.13 -3.16
CA VAL A 383 -11.56 -5.20 -4.06
C VAL A 383 -11.16 -5.87 -5.39
N SER A 384 -9.97 -5.57 -5.92
CA SER A 384 -9.46 -6.18 -7.17
C SER A 384 -9.52 -7.70 -7.11
N ARG A 385 -9.13 -8.29 -5.96
CA ARG A 385 -9.17 -9.74 -5.76
C ARG A 385 -10.60 -10.28 -5.65
N GLN A 386 -11.50 -9.57 -5.02
CA GLN A 386 -12.90 -9.97 -4.88
C GLN A 386 -13.62 -9.99 -6.23
N ILE A 387 -13.33 -9.00 -7.09
CA ILE A 387 -13.94 -8.87 -8.42
C ILE A 387 -13.28 -9.75 -9.48
N ARG A 388 -12.19 -10.43 -9.19
CA ARG A 388 -11.43 -11.21 -10.17
C ARG A 388 -12.31 -12.13 -11.01
N THR A 389 -13.11 -12.99 -10.38
CA THR A 389 -13.99 -13.93 -11.08
C THR A 389 -15.04 -13.23 -11.95
N PRO A 390 -15.81 -12.24 -11.45
CA PRO A 390 -16.68 -11.43 -12.29
C PRO A 390 -15.97 -10.76 -13.47
N GLN A 391 -14.79 -10.19 -13.26
CA GLN A 391 -13.97 -9.57 -14.31
C GLN A 391 -13.59 -10.56 -15.39
N GLU A 392 -13.12 -11.76 -15.02
CA GLU A 392 -12.77 -12.83 -15.96
C GLU A 392 -13.99 -13.28 -16.79
N MET A 393 -15.17 -13.41 -16.15
CA MET A 393 -16.42 -13.76 -16.82
C MET A 393 -16.84 -12.71 -17.85
N VAL A 394 -16.81 -11.44 -17.47
CA VAL A 394 -17.18 -10.32 -18.36
C VAL A 394 -16.18 -10.25 -19.53
N THR A 395 -14.89 -10.38 -19.26
CA THR A 395 -13.85 -10.35 -20.30
C THR A 395 -14.01 -11.51 -21.28
N ALA A 396 -14.24 -12.73 -20.81
CA ALA A 396 -14.47 -13.91 -21.64
C ALA A 396 -15.75 -13.76 -22.48
N GLY A 397 -16.84 -13.26 -21.87
CA GLY A 397 -18.10 -13.02 -22.54
C GLY A 397 -17.97 -12.00 -23.67
N VAL A 398 -17.37 -10.84 -23.40
CA VAL A 398 -17.17 -9.77 -24.38
C VAL A 398 -16.23 -10.24 -25.52
N ARG A 399 -15.14 -10.91 -25.23
CA ARG A 399 -14.22 -11.44 -26.23
C ARG A 399 -14.89 -12.46 -27.14
N THR A 400 -15.66 -13.36 -26.55
CA THR A 400 -16.42 -14.38 -27.31
C THR A 400 -17.49 -13.71 -28.15
N MET A 401 -18.20 -12.72 -27.62
CA MET A 401 -19.22 -11.95 -28.34
C MET A 401 -18.62 -11.24 -29.56
N LEU A 402 -17.51 -10.53 -29.40
CA LEU A 402 -16.82 -9.85 -30.50
C LEU A 402 -16.28 -10.83 -31.54
N THR A 403 -15.74 -11.96 -31.11
CA THR A 403 -15.26 -13.03 -32.00
C THR A 403 -16.42 -13.66 -32.77
N ASN A 404 -17.57 -13.92 -32.12
CA ASN A 404 -18.77 -14.45 -32.75
C ASN A 404 -19.36 -13.43 -33.73
N ALA A 405 -19.43 -12.16 -33.37
CA ALA A 405 -19.88 -11.09 -34.26
C ALA A 405 -19.04 -11.02 -35.54
N GLY A 406 -17.71 -11.09 -35.41
CA GLY A 406 -16.82 -11.11 -36.55
C GLY A 406 -17.01 -12.31 -37.48
N ARG A 407 -17.33 -13.49 -36.91
CA ARG A 407 -17.61 -14.72 -37.68
C ARG A 407 -19.02 -14.71 -38.30
N ALA A 408 -20.00 -14.16 -37.60
CA ALA A 408 -21.38 -14.08 -38.06
C ALA A 408 -21.62 -12.93 -39.06
N ALA A 409 -20.68 -11.98 -39.16
CA ALA A 409 -20.80 -10.80 -40.03
C ALA A 409 -20.86 -11.16 -41.56
N GLY A 410 -20.45 -12.36 -41.95
CA GLY A 410 -20.55 -12.83 -43.32
C GLY A 410 -20.59 -14.35 -43.41
N PRO A 411 -21.28 -14.90 -44.40
CA PRO A 411 -21.30 -16.34 -44.63
C PRO A 411 -19.92 -16.80 -45.10
N MET A 412 -19.48 -17.96 -44.61
CA MET A 412 -18.36 -18.66 -45.25
C MET A 412 -18.86 -19.34 -46.52
N MET A 413 -18.16 -19.11 -47.61
CA MET A 413 -18.48 -19.74 -48.90
C MET A 413 -17.53 -20.91 -49.15
N VAL A 414 -18.09 -22.05 -49.42
CA VAL A 414 -17.35 -23.25 -49.86
C VAL A 414 -17.62 -23.48 -51.31
N PHE A 415 -16.58 -23.42 -52.13
CA PHE A 415 -16.64 -23.67 -53.56
C PHE A 415 -16.13 -25.06 -53.90
N LYS A 416 -16.74 -25.73 -54.86
CA LYS A 416 -16.10 -26.88 -55.49
C LYS A 416 -14.84 -26.41 -56.25
N ASN A 417 -13.83 -27.25 -56.34
CA ASN A 417 -12.58 -26.92 -57.01
C ASN A 417 -12.76 -26.51 -58.49
N ASN A 418 -13.90 -26.80 -59.08
CA ASN A 418 -14.22 -26.51 -60.50
C ASN A 418 -14.83 -25.11 -60.72
N VAL A 419 -15.03 -24.35 -59.65
CA VAL A 419 -15.58 -22.97 -59.69
C VAL A 419 -14.44 -21.98 -59.69
N ILE A 420 -14.28 -21.25 -60.81
CA ILE A 420 -13.20 -20.30 -60.99
C ILE A 420 -13.78 -18.88 -61.02
N PRO A 421 -13.28 -17.94 -60.22
CA PRO A 421 -13.68 -16.54 -60.29
C PRO A 421 -13.21 -15.91 -61.61
N ALA A 422 -14.09 -15.12 -62.25
CA ALA A 422 -13.82 -14.49 -63.56
C ALA A 422 -12.60 -13.54 -63.52
N ASP A 423 -12.29 -12.96 -62.35
CA ASP A 423 -11.19 -12.03 -62.12
C ASP A 423 -9.92 -12.70 -61.58
N GLY A 424 -9.92 -14.03 -61.40
CA GLY A 424 -8.79 -14.78 -60.86
C GLY A 424 -8.46 -14.51 -59.40
N THR A 425 -9.29 -13.73 -58.69
CA THR A 425 -9.11 -13.42 -57.25
C THR A 425 -10.16 -14.14 -56.39
N ASN A 426 -9.78 -14.54 -55.17
CA ASN A 426 -10.71 -15.17 -54.24
C ASN A 426 -11.45 -14.15 -53.35
N ASP A 427 -11.27 -12.85 -53.58
CA ASP A 427 -11.93 -11.80 -52.81
C ASP A 427 -13.43 -11.75 -53.14
N ILE A 428 -14.26 -11.66 -52.13
CA ILE A 428 -15.70 -11.60 -52.28
C ILE A 428 -16.11 -10.14 -52.42
N THR A 429 -16.41 -9.75 -53.65
CA THR A 429 -16.91 -8.40 -53.98
C THR A 429 -18.33 -8.45 -54.49
N PRO A 430 -19.15 -7.41 -54.31
CA PRO A 430 -20.47 -7.32 -54.92
C PRO A 430 -20.38 -7.47 -56.44
N TRP A 431 -21.34 -8.18 -57.05
CA TRP A 431 -21.43 -8.41 -58.49
C TRP A 431 -20.32 -9.30 -59.10
N LYS A 432 -19.59 -10.05 -58.29
CA LYS A 432 -18.57 -10.97 -58.75
C LYS A 432 -19.15 -12.14 -59.54
N VAL A 433 -18.56 -12.44 -60.71
CA VAL A 433 -18.97 -13.55 -61.57
C VAL A 433 -18.06 -14.73 -61.39
N TYR A 434 -18.64 -15.91 -61.27
CA TYR A 434 -17.95 -17.19 -61.17
C TYR A 434 -18.31 -18.08 -62.34
N TYR A 435 -17.34 -18.76 -62.93
CA TYR A 435 -17.54 -19.74 -63.97
C TYR A 435 -17.47 -21.14 -63.37
N ALA A 436 -18.42 -22.00 -63.78
CA ALA A 436 -18.42 -23.43 -63.50
C ALA A 436 -17.92 -24.21 -64.66
N SER A 437 -17.17 -25.31 -64.46
CA SER A 437 -16.74 -26.20 -65.59
C SER A 437 -17.91 -26.99 -66.12
N ASP A 438 -17.93 -27.20 -67.42
CA ASP A 438 -18.98 -27.94 -68.20
C ASP A 438 -19.13 -29.42 -67.80
N ASP A 439 -18.15 -30.03 -67.13
CA ASP A 439 -18.19 -31.41 -66.67
C ASP A 439 -19.24 -31.66 -65.54
N ASP A 440 -19.75 -30.63 -64.94
CA ASP A 440 -20.80 -30.69 -63.90
C ASP A 440 -22.21 -30.32 -64.46
N ALA A 441 -22.46 -30.44 -65.73
CA ALA A 441 -23.66 -29.98 -66.41
C ALA A 441 -25.01 -30.58 -65.97
N THR A 442 -25.01 -31.47 -64.99
CA THR A 442 -26.21 -32.07 -64.40
C THR A 442 -26.65 -31.53 -63.08
N ASP A 443 -25.84 -30.67 -62.50
CA ASP A 443 -26.13 -30.19 -61.15
C ASP A 443 -26.54 -28.71 -61.08
N ASP A 444 -27.56 -28.45 -60.29
CA ASP A 444 -28.04 -27.12 -59.94
C ASP A 444 -26.86 -26.26 -59.49
N ALA A 445 -26.63 -25.10 -60.13
CA ALA A 445 -25.58 -24.14 -59.75
C ALA A 445 -25.55 -23.77 -58.24
N ARG A 446 -26.68 -23.93 -57.57
CA ARG A 446 -26.79 -23.77 -56.12
C ARG A 446 -26.01 -24.80 -55.33
N LYS A 447 -25.71 -25.98 -55.90
CA LYS A 447 -24.94 -27.03 -55.26
C LYS A 447 -23.44 -26.86 -55.39
N LEU A 448 -22.99 -25.95 -56.26
CA LEU A 448 -21.58 -25.65 -56.51
C LEU A 448 -21.03 -24.71 -55.42
N ILE A 449 -21.89 -23.92 -54.80
CA ILE A 449 -21.56 -22.95 -53.75
C ILE A 449 -22.38 -23.30 -52.52
N SER A 450 -21.70 -23.70 -51.43
CA SER A 450 -22.32 -23.92 -50.14
C SER A 450 -22.04 -22.74 -49.23
N LEU A 451 -23.08 -22.16 -48.64
CA LEU A 451 -23.00 -21.09 -47.67
C LEU A 451 -23.06 -21.70 -46.26
N ILE A 452 -22.03 -21.49 -45.48
CA ILE A 452 -22.00 -21.84 -44.06
C ILE A 452 -22.18 -20.54 -43.30
N GLN A 453 -23.34 -20.43 -42.60
CA GLN A 453 -23.62 -19.28 -41.75
C GLN A 453 -23.41 -19.69 -40.29
N PHE A 454 -22.61 -18.91 -39.57
CA PHE A 454 -22.46 -19.12 -38.14
C PHE A 454 -23.65 -18.51 -37.41
N PRO A 455 -24.21 -19.19 -36.38
CA PRO A 455 -25.29 -18.65 -35.60
C PRO A 455 -24.83 -17.41 -34.80
N ASP A 456 -25.70 -16.42 -34.75
CA ASP A 456 -25.49 -15.27 -33.87
C ASP A 456 -25.87 -15.64 -32.45
N LEU A 457 -24.88 -15.68 -31.55
CA LEU A 457 -25.03 -16.01 -30.15
C LEU A 457 -24.98 -14.76 -29.24
N GLN A 458 -25.04 -13.55 -29.78
CA GLN A 458 -24.86 -12.31 -29.05
C GLN A 458 -25.79 -12.17 -27.85
N GLY A 459 -27.08 -12.53 -28.01
CA GLY A 459 -28.06 -12.45 -26.93
C GLY A 459 -27.70 -13.32 -25.71
N SER A 460 -27.28 -14.56 -25.95
CA SER A 460 -26.86 -15.48 -24.87
C SER A 460 -25.58 -15.02 -24.19
N LEU A 461 -24.61 -14.50 -24.97
CA LEU A 461 -23.33 -13.99 -24.45
C LEU A 461 -23.51 -12.70 -23.66
N MET A 462 -24.45 -11.83 -24.07
CA MET A 462 -24.79 -10.64 -23.33
C MET A 462 -25.38 -10.96 -21.95
N ASN A 463 -26.18 -12.01 -21.84
CA ASN A 463 -26.69 -12.48 -20.54
C ASN A 463 -25.54 -12.91 -19.59
N ILE A 464 -24.48 -13.54 -20.13
CA ILE A 464 -23.29 -13.90 -19.35
C ILE A 464 -22.58 -12.63 -18.85
N VAL A 465 -22.41 -11.62 -19.70
CA VAL A 465 -21.81 -10.34 -19.32
C VAL A 465 -22.63 -9.65 -18.23
N GLN A 466 -23.96 -9.58 -18.40
CA GLN A 466 -24.85 -8.99 -17.40
C GLN A 466 -24.80 -9.75 -16.07
N PHE A 467 -24.77 -11.08 -16.12
CA PHE A 467 -24.62 -11.89 -14.91
C PHE A 467 -23.29 -11.64 -14.23
N GLY A 468 -22.19 -11.54 -14.99
CA GLY A 468 -20.88 -11.17 -14.44
C GLY A 468 -20.87 -9.79 -13.76
N MET A 469 -21.52 -8.79 -14.37
CA MET A 469 -21.66 -7.45 -13.77
C MET A 469 -22.47 -7.49 -12.47
N LYS A 470 -23.62 -8.19 -12.49
CA LYS A 470 -24.42 -8.36 -11.27
C LYS A 470 -23.68 -9.09 -10.16
N LEU A 471 -22.89 -10.11 -10.51
CA LEU A 471 -22.05 -10.81 -9.53
C LEU A 471 -21.00 -9.88 -8.92
N ALA A 472 -20.45 -8.93 -9.70
CA ALA A 472 -19.52 -7.93 -9.20
C ALA A 472 -20.20 -7.00 -8.17
N GLU A 473 -21.43 -6.54 -8.44
CA GLU A 473 -22.25 -5.75 -7.51
C GLU A 473 -22.54 -6.54 -6.22
N ASP A 474 -22.98 -7.80 -6.35
CA ASP A 474 -23.33 -8.64 -5.20
C ASP A 474 -22.10 -8.92 -4.29
N VAL A 475 -20.92 -9.13 -4.88
CA VAL A 475 -19.68 -9.44 -4.12
C VAL A 475 -19.11 -8.20 -3.44
N THR A 476 -19.20 -7.03 -4.06
CA THR A 476 -18.62 -5.79 -3.50
C THR A 476 -19.58 -5.02 -2.62
N GLY A 477 -20.88 -5.17 -2.82
CA GLY A 477 -21.90 -4.36 -2.17
C GLY A 477 -21.91 -2.88 -2.60
N LEU A 478 -21.38 -2.60 -3.79
CA LEU A 478 -21.23 -1.25 -4.36
C LEU A 478 -22.24 -1.00 -5.47
#